data_d68e9d883a3168955c1a3f5779e71695
#
_entry.id   d68e9d883a3168955c1a3f5779e71695
#
_cell.length_a   1.000
_cell.length_b   1.000
_cell.length_c   1.000
_cell.angle_alpha   90.00
_cell.angle_beta   90.00
_cell.angle_gamma   90.00
#
_symmetry.space_group_name_H-M   'P 1'
#
loop_
_entity.id
_entity.type
_entity.pdbx_description
1 polymer ?
#
loop_
_entity_poly.entity_id
_entity_poly.type
_entity_poly.pdbx_seq_one_letter_code
_entity_poly.pdbx_strand_id
1 'polypeptide(L)'
;MSEWTTIRLGSVVRTNTTAYSPKEGWKYVNYLDTGNLTENVIDAIQNIDLANEKLPSRAKRKVQINSILYSTVRPNQKHFGIIKSMPENFLVSTGFVVIDVIPEKVDADYLYFWLTQKNVVEQLHAIAEQSVSAYPSIKASDIENLEITLPPLTVQKSIASILKSISDKMSHNSNINENLAA
;
A
#
# COMPACT_ATOMS: atom_id res chain seq x y z
N MET A 1 20.49 18.09 18.64
CA MET A 1 19.36 17.12 18.63
C MET A 1 18.54 17.45 17.42
N SER A 2 18.38 16.51 16.50
CA SER A 2 17.57 16.70 15.29
C SER A 2 16.10 16.70 15.70
N GLU A 3 15.40 17.79 15.40
CA GLU A 3 13.99 17.96 15.80
C GLU A 3 13.06 17.09 14.96
N TRP A 4 12.03 16.57 15.59
CA TRP A 4 10.90 15.95 14.92
C TRP A 4 10.05 17.07 14.28
N THR A 5 9.66 16.86 13.02
CA THR A 5 8.94 17.89 12.26
C THR A 5 7.56 17.39 11.87
N THR A 6 6.51 18.11 12.23
CA THR A 6 5.15 17.80 11.80
C THR A 6 4.88 18.43 10.44
N ILE A 7 4.45 17.60 9.50
CA ILE A 7 4.20 17.99 8.12
C ILE A 7 2.97 17.26 7.55
N ARG A 8 2.42 17.76 6.47
CA ARG A 8 1.42 17.03 5.68
C ARG A 8 2.08 15.95 4.86
N LEU A 9 1.47 14.76 4.83
CA LEU A 9 2.02 13.59 4.14
C LEU A 9 2.25 13.85 2.65
N GLY A 10 1.36 14.58 1.97
CA GLY A 10 1.50 14.95 0.56
C GLY A 10 2.77 15.73 0.22
N SER A 11 3.49 16.30 1.22
CA SER A 11 4.78 16.97 0.99
C SER A 11 5.97 16.01 0.85
N VAL A 12 5.78 14.74 1.23
CA VAL A 12 6.85 13.71 1.25
C VAL A 12 6.49 12.45 0.45
N VAL A 13 5.31 12.41 -0.18
CA VAL A 13 4.89 11.33 -1.06
C VAL A 13 4.36 11.85 -2.39
N ARG A 14 4.20 10.92 -3.33
CA ARG A 14 3.42 11.09 -4.57
C ARG A 14 2.40 9.96 -4.62
N THR A 15 1.19 10.25 -5.08
CA THR A 15 0.13 9.23 -5.18
C THR A 15 -0.26 8.98 -6.62
N ASN A 16 -0.48 7.71 -6.98
CA ASN A 16 -1.04 7.29 -8.26
C ASN A 16 -0.31 7.85 -9.48
N THR A 17 1.02 7.90 -9.43
CA THR A 17 1.87 8.62 -10.41
C THR A 17 1.85 8.00 -11.80
N THR A 18 1.68 6.68 -11.89
CA THR A 18 1.81 5.94 -13.16
C THR A 18 0.63 4.99 -13.39
N ALA A 19 0.21 4.93 -14.65
CA ALA A 19 -0.87 4.06 -15.09
C ALA A 19 -0.47 3.33 -16.38
N TYR A 20 -0.99 2.13 -16.53
CA TYR A 20 -0.85 1.33 -17.74
C TYR A 20 -1.64 1.93 -18.90
N SER A 21 -1.02 1.89 -20.07
CA SER A 21 -1.66 2.20 -21.34
C SER A 21 -1.62 0.98 -22.27
N PRO A 22 -2.71 0.63 -22.97
CA PRO A 22 -2.71 -0.44 -23.97
C PRO A 22 -1.66 -0.25 -25.07
N LYS A 23 -1.18 0.97 -25.29
CA LYS A 23 -0.10 1.27 -26.25
C LYS A 23 1.25 0.64 -25.87
N GLU A 24 1.40 0.17 -24.61
CA GLU A 24 2.62 -0.51 -24.15
C GLU A 24 2.77 -1.92 -24.75
N GLY A 25 1.72 -2.48 -25.33
CA GLY A 25 1.76 -3.70 -26.11
C GLY A 25 2.05 -4.97 -25.30
N TRP A 26 1.72 -4.97 -24.01
CA TRP A 26 1.88 -6.16 -23.17
C TRP A 26 1.02 -7.32 -23.71
N LYS A 27 1.53 -8.54 -23.59
CA LYS A 27 0.81 -9.75 -24.01
C LYS A 27 -0.02 -10.32 -22.87
N TYR A 28 0.43 -10.13 -21.65
CA TYR A 28 -0.22 -10.58 -20.42
C TYR A 28 -0.05 -9.56 -19.31
N VAL A 29 -0.89 -9.64 -18.30
CA VAL A 29 -0.86 -8.80 -17.11
C VAL A 29 -0.95 -9.67 -15.88
N ASN A 30 -0.10 -9.40 -14.90
CA ASN A 30 -0.24 -9.91 -13.55
C ASN A 30 -1.01 -8.84 -12.75
N TYR A 31 -2.23 -9.17 -12.29
CA TYR A 31 -3.15 -8.22 -11.68
C TYR A 31 -3.43 -8.54 -10.21
N LEU A 32 -3.25 -7.54 -9.37
CA LEU A 32 -3.61 -7.59 -7.96
C LEU A 32 -4.87 -6.73 -7.72
N ASP A 33 -5.98 -7.40 -7.36
CA ASP A 33 -7.18 -6.69 -6.91
C ASP A 33 -7.14 -6.41 -5.40
N THR A 34 -7.94 -5.45 -4.96
CA THR A 34 -7.97 -4.99 -3.57
C THR A 34 -8.30 -6.10 -2.57
N GLY A 35 -9.21 -7.00 -2.93
CA GLY A 35 -9.60 -8.12 -2.07
C GLY A 35 -8.53 -9.20 -1.88
N ASN A 36 -7.46 -9.18 -2.69
CA ASN A 36 -6.38 -10.16 -2.62
C ASN A 36 -5.14 -9.64 -1.86
N LEU A 37 -5.28 -8.55 -1.12
CA LEU A 37 -4.22 -8.02 -0.26
C LEU A 37 -4.81 -7.66 1.10
N THR A 38 -4.30 -8.27 2.16
CA THR A 38 -4.72 -7.98 3.54
C THR A 38 -3.50 -7.99 4.45
N GLU A 39 -3.28 -6.88 5.20
CA GLU A 39 -2.16 -6.74 6.15
C GLU A 39 -0.81 -7.22 5.58
N ASN A 40 -0.50 -6.77 4.34
CA ASN A 40 0.72 -7.12 3.60
C ASN A 40 0.82 -8.58 3.09
N VAL A 41 -0.23 -9.37 3.22
CA VAL A 41 -0.32 -10.72 2.65
C VAL A 41 -1.06 -10.64 1.31
N ILE A 42 -0.46 -11.16 0.26
CA ILE A 42 -1.08 -11.30 -1.06
C ILE A 42 -1.59 -12.72 -1.19
N ASP A 43 -2.91 -12.87 -1.28
CA ASP A 43 -3.56 -14.18 -1.41
C ASP A 43 -3.44 -14.73 -2.83
N ALA A 44 -3.64 -13.88 -3.84
CA ALA A 44 -3.56 -14.28 -5.24
C ALA A 44 -3.21 -13.10 -6.16
N ILE A 45 -2.47 -13.40 -7.21
CA ILE A 45 -2.24 -12.52 -8.36
C ILE A 45 -2.85 -13.21 -9.58
N GLN A 46 -3.77 -12.52 -10.26
CA GLN A 46 -4.42 -13.03 -11.46
C GLN A 46 -3.47 -12.84 -12.67
N ASN A 47 -3.19 -13.92 -13.40
CA ASN A 47 -2.48 -13.81 -14.67
C ASN A 47 -3.52 -13.76 -15.80
N ILE A 48 -3.51 -12.69 -16.57
CA ILE A 48 -4.52 -12.37 -17.59
C ILE A 48 -3.82 -12.34 -18.95
N ASP A 49 -4.20 -13.26 -19.83
CA ASP A 49 -3.74 -13.28 -21.22
C ASP A 49 -4.55 -12.31 -22.07
N LEU A 50 -3.93 -11.20 -22.48
CA LEU A 50 -4.58 -10.13 -23.24
C LEU A 50 -4.98 -10.53 -24.69
N ALA A 51 -4.52 -11.69 -25.19
CA ALA A 51 -4.97 -12.21 -26.47
C ALA A 51 -6.36 -12.87 -26.36
N ASN A 52 -6.68 -13.44 -25.20
CA ASN A 52 -7.88 -14.26 -24.99
C ASN A 52 -8.84 -13.68 -23.95
N GLU A 53 -8.38 -12.75 -23.11
CA GLU A 53 -9.14 -12.23 -21.98
C GLU A 53 -9.20 -10.70 -21.99
N LYS A 54 -10.31 -10.17 -21.50
CA LYS A 54 -10.47 -8.72 -21.33
C LYS A 54 -9.86 -8.28 -20.02
N LEU A 55 -8.94 -7.31 -20.09
CA LEU A 55 -8.37 -6.70 -18.88
C LEU A 55 -9.47 -6.05 -18.04
N PRO A 56 -9.56 -6.34 -16.73
CA PRO A 56 -10.48 -5.68 -15.82
C PRO A 56 -10.31 -4.16 -15.88
N SER A 57 -11.42 -3.43 -15.89
CA SER A 57 -11.38 -1.96 -16.01
C SER A 57 -10.61 -1.26 -14.89
N ARG A 58 -10.47 -1.93 -13.74
CA ARG A 58 -9.69 -1.46 -12.58
C ARG A 58 -8.21 -1.80 -12.65
N ALA A 59 -7.75 -2.72 -13.51
CA ALA A 59 -6.34 -3.10 -13.68
C ALA A 59 -5.59 -1.99 -14.43
N LYS A 60 -5.19 -0.94 -13.74
CA LYS A 60 -4.62 0.25 -14.38
C LYS A 60 -3.39 0.83 -13.70
N ARG A 61 -3.24 0.69 -12.38
CA ARG A 61 -2.17 1.37 -11.66
C ARG A 61 -0.90 0.55 -11.72
N LYS A 62 0.19 1.20 -12.07
CA LYS A 62 1.53 0.65 -11.96
C LYS A 62 2.10 0.93 -10.59
N VAL A 63 3.02 0.08 -10.16
CA VAL A 63 3.74 0.20 -8.91
C VAL A 63 5.23 0.05 -9.15
N GLN A 64 6.02 0.42 -8.19
CA GLN A 64 7.45 0.18 -8.11
C GLN A 64 7.82 -0.49 -6.79
N ILE A 65 9.05 -0.95 -6.67
CA ILE A 65 9.55 -1.47 -5.39
C ILE A 65 9.45 -0.36 -4.33
N ASN A 66 8.93 -0.71 -3.17
CA ASN A 66 8.60 0.16 -2.04
C ASN A 66 7.35 1.05 -2.24
N SER A 67 6.57 0.91 -3.32
CA SER A 67 5.23 1.48 -3.36
C SER A 67 4.38 0.90 -2.23
N ILE A 68 3.66 1.77 -1.51
CA ILE A 68 2.67 1.37 -0.50
C ILE A 68 1.31 1.37 -1.18
N LEU A 69 0.57 0.27 -1.02
CA LEU A 69 -0.81 0.12 -1.47
C LEU A 69 -1.75 0.35 -0.29
N TYR A 70 -2.75 1.18 -0.47
CA TYR A 70 -3.78 1.41 0.55
C TYR A 70 -5.16 1.42 -0.10
N SER A 71 -6.05 0.52 0.33
CA SER A 71 -7.42 0.45 -0.22
C SER A 71 -8.19 1.73 0.04
N THR A 72 -8.87 2.23 -0.99
CA THR A 72 -9.75 3.38 -0.84
C THR A 72 -11.08 3.02 -0.17
N VAL A 73 -11.49 1.76 -0.18
CA VAL A 73 -12.77 1.29 0.35
C VAL A 73 -12.56 0.63 1.70
N ARG A 74 -13.36 1.04 2.69
CA ARG A 74 -13.41 0.45 4.03
C ARG A 74 -12.01 0.25 4.64
N PRO A 75 -11.30 1.33 5.00
CA PRO A 75 -9.94 1.25 5.55
C PRO A 75 -9.79 0.27 6.72
N ASN A 76 -10.85 0.05 7.50
CA ASN A 76 -10.89 -0.90 8.60
C ASN A 76 -10.75 -2.37 8.18
N GLN A 77 -10.93 -2.71 6.89
CA GLN A 77 -10.67 -4.06 6.36
C GLN A 77 -9.17 -4.32 6.14
N LYS A 78 -8.32 -3.31 6.33
CA LYS A 78 -6.86 -3.42 6.31
C LYS A 78 -6.28 -3.98 5.00
N HIS A 79 -6.93 -3.70 3.88
CA HIS A 79 -6.39 -4.02 2.55
C HIS A 79 -5.28 -3.03 2.21
N PHE A 80 -4.10 -3.24 2.78
CA PHE A 80 -2.90 -2.45 2.56
C PHE A 80 -1.64 -3.34 2.57
N GLY A 81 -0.57 -2.86 1.94
CA GLY A 81 0.71 -3.55 1.89
C GLY A 81 1.80 -2.69 1.29
N ILE A 82 3.04 -3.16 1.34
CA ILE A 82 4.20 -2.55 0.70
C ILE A 82 4.82 -3.52 -0.29
N ILE A 83 5.07 -3.07 -1.52
CA ILE A 83 5.60 -3.91 -2.60
C ILE A 83 7.10 -4.08 -2.43
N LYS A 84 7.54 -5.29 -2.04
CA LYS A 84 8.96 -5.64 -1.90
C LYS A 84 9.48 -6.47 -3.08
N SER A 85 8.58 -7.15 -3.78
CA SER A 85 8.85 -7.84 -5.05
C SER A 85 7.60 -7.79 -5.91
N MET A 86 7.74 -7.90 -7.20
CA MET A 86 6.60 -7.92 -8.13
C MET A 86 6.96 -8.71 -9.39
N PRO A 87 5.99 -9.40 -10.01
CA PRO A 87 6.19 -10.04 -11.30
C PRO A 87 6.29 -9.00 -12.43
N GLU A 88 6.68 -9.45 -13.62
CA GLU A 88 6.61 -8.62 -14.82
C GLU A 88 5.17 -8.22 -15.14
N ASN A 89 5.00 -7.09 -15.83
CA ASN A 89 3.69 -6.59 -16.25
C ASN A 89 2.66 -6.51 -15.11
N PHE A 90 3.12 -6.04 -13.96
CA PHE A 90 2.31 -5.99 -12.75
C PHE A 90 1.44 -4.75 -12.71
N LEU A 91 0.14 -4.96 -12.53
CA LEU A 91 -0.85 -3.91 -12.32
C LEU A 91 -1.61 -4.15 -11.03
N VAL A 92 -1.98 -3.07 -10.38
CA VAL A 92 -2.88 -3.12 -9.23
C VAL A 92 -4.19 -2.37 -9.52
N SER A 93 -5.20 -2.72 -8.76
CA SER A 93 -6.54 -2.15 -8.86
C SER A 93 -6.55 -0.63 -8.62
N THR A 94 -7.38 0.10 -9.36
CA THR A 94 -7.71 1.51 -9.06
C THR A 94 -8.39 1.68 -7.70
N GLY A 95 -8.81 0.60 -7.07
CA GLY A 95 -9.29 0.58 -5.69
C GLY A 95 -8.20 0.82 -4.64
N PHE A 96 -6.90 0.72 -5.00
CA PHE A 96 -5.81 1.17 -4.15
C PHE A 96 -5.41 2.61 -4.44
N VAL A 97 -5.01 3.37 -3.43
CA VAL A 97 -4.05 4.46 -3.59
C VAL A 97 -2.66 3.84 -3.62
N VAL A 98 -1.90 4.10 -4.67
CA VAL A 98 -0.47 3.77 -4.76
C VAL A 98 0.30 4.97 -4.21
N ILE A 99 1.09 4.76 -3.18
CA ILE A 99 1.83 5.81 -2.47
C ILE A 99 3.33 5.55 -2.68
N ASP A 100 3.97 6.45 -3.39
CA ASP A 100 5.41 6.43 -3.62
C ASP A 100 6.08 7.51 -2.76
N VAL A 101 7.05 7.12 -1.96
CA VAL A 101 7.76 8.05 -1.09
C VAL A 101 8.76 8.91 -1.87
N ILE A 102 9.07 10.10 -1.35
CA ILE A 102 10.25 10.88 -1.73
C ILE A 102 11.40 10.40 -0.83
N PRO A 103 12.37 9.57 -1.33
CA PRO A 103 13.31 8.82 -0.49
C PRO A 103 14.24 9.69 0.35
N GLU A 104 14.43 10.95 -0.07
CA GLU A 104 15.27 11.93 0.65
C GLU A 104 14.55 12.49 1.88
N LYS A 105 13.23 12.27 2.00
CA LYS A 105 12.38 12.87 3.03
C LYS A 105 11.79 11.84 3.99
N VAL A 106 11.37 10.68 3.45
CA VAL A 106 10.72 9.64 4.26
C VAL A 106 11.12 8.25 3.81
N ASP A 107 11.36 7.36 4.77
CA ASP A 107 11.61 5.95 4.53
C ASP A 107 10.29 5.20 4.27
N ALA A 108 10.26 4.34 3.26
CA ALA A 108 9.04 3.67 2.83
C ALA A 108 8.51 2.66 3.87
N ASP A 109 9.40 1.90 4.52
CA ASP A 109 9.00 0.96 5.56
C ASP A 109 8.49 1.70 6.80
N TYR A 110 9.16 2.81 7.19
CA TYR A 110 8.70 3.66 8.27
C TYR A 110 7.29 4.20 8.00
N LEU A 111 7.07 4.73 6.79
CA LEU A 111 5.77 5.27 6.41
C LEU A 111 4.69 4.16 6.35
N TYR A 112 5.03 2.98 5.85
CA TYR A 112 4.13 1.84 5.85
C TYR A 112 3.67 1.50 7.27
N PHE A 113 4.59 1.34 8.21
CA PHE A 113 4.26 1.06 9.59
C PHE A 113 3.45 2.19 10.25
N TRP A 114 3.72 3.44 9.89
CA TRP A 114 2.94 4.56 10.40
C TRP A 114 1.50 4.56 9.86
N LEU A 115 1.32 4.37 8.56
CA LEU A 115 0.00 4.34 7.90
C LEU A 115 -0.88 3.18 8.39
N THR A 116 -0.27 2.10 8.85
CA THR A 116 -0.98 0.89 9.30
C THR A 116 -1.24 0.87 10.80
N GLN A 117 -0.85 1.91 11.54
CA GLN A 117 -1.20 2.06 12.95
C GLN A 117 -2.72 2.16 13.13
N LYS A 118 -3.20 1.55 14.21
CA LYS A 118 -4.64 1.49 14.52
C LYS A 118 -5.32 2.86 14.49
N ASN A 119 -4.72 3.87 15.11
CA ASN A 119 -5.26 5.24 15.15
C ASN A 119 -5.34 5.88 13.75
N VAL A 120 -4.38 5.63 12.87
CA VAL A 120 -4.39 6.15 11.49
C VAL A 120 -5.47 5.45 10.66
N VAL A 121 -5.58 4.12 10.80
CA VAL A 121 -6.63 3.34 10.13
C VAL A 121 -8.03 3.80 10.60
N GLU A 122 -8.22 4.01 11.90
CA GLU A 122 -9.48 4.51 12.47
C GLU A 122 -9.80 5.92 11.99
N GLN A 123 -8.81 6.81 11.90
CA GLN A 123 -8.96 8.16 11.35
C GLN A 123 -9.41 8.12 9.88
N LEU A 124 -8.75 7.33 9.04
CA LEU A 124 -9.11 7.17 7.64
C LEU A 124 -10.49 6.50 7.49
N HIS A 125 -10.82 5.56 8.36
CA HIS A 125 -12.14 4.93 8.35
C HIS A 125 -13.25 5.93 8.72
N ALA A 126 -13.03 6.79 9.72
CA ALA A 126 -13.95 7.86 10.09
C ALA A 126 -14.16 8.87 8.94
N ILE A 127 -13.12 9.18 8.17
CA ILE A 127 -13.25 10.01 6.96
C ILE A 127 -14.08 9.28 5.89
N ALA A 128 -13.85 7.97 5.71
CA ALA A 128 -14.62 7.18 4.75
C ALA A 128 -16.11 7.14 5.08
N GLU A 129 -16.49 7.00 6.35
CA GLU A 129 -17.89 6.99 6.82
C GLU A 129 -18.63 8.32 6.55
N GLN A 130 -17.91 9.43 6.43
CA GLN A 130 -18.50 10.73 6.09
C GLN A 130 -18.77 10.86 4.58
N SER A 131 -18.30 9.92 3.75
CA SER A 131 -18.58 9.95 2.32
C SER A 131 -20.07 9.65 2.05
N VAL A 132 -20.70 10.43 1.16
CA VAL A 132 -22.09 10.21 0.72
C VAL A 132 -22.25 8.98 -0.20
N SER A 133 -21.23 8.17 -0.36
CA SER A 133 -21.22 6.97 -1.19
C SER A 133 -21.90 5.80 -0.49
N ALA A 134 -22.57 4.91 -1.25
CA ALA A 134 -23.10 3.65 -0.73
C ALA A 134 -21.99 2.73 -0.10
N TYR A 135 -20.73 3.01 -0.42
CA TYR A 135 -19.57 2.34 0.16
C TYR A 135 -18.66 3.38 0.80
N PRO A 136 -18.37 3.27 2.14
CA PRO A 136 -17.42 4.14 2.82
C PRO A 136 -16.08 4.14 2.08
N SER A 137 -15.65 5.31 1.61
CA SER A 137 -14.44 5.40 0.79
C SER A 137 -13.66 6.70 1.03
N ILE A 138 -12.34 6.60 0.93
CA ILE A 138 -11.40 7.71 0.97
C ILE A 138 -10.85 8.02 -0.42
N LYS A 139 -10.30 9.21 -0.59
CA LYS A 139 -9.54 9.65 -1.77
C LYS A 139 -8.05 9.69 -1.46
N ALA A 140 -7.22 9.75 -2.49
CA ALA A 140 -5.79 9.95 -2.32
C ALA A 140 -5.48 11.23 -1.51
N SER A 141 -6.23 12.29 -1.74
CA SER A 141 -6.11 13.56 -1.01
C SER A 141 -6.35 13.43 0.50
N ASP A 142 -7.18 12.48 0.93
CA ASP A 142 -7.43 12.28 2.36
C ASP A 142 -6.19 11.72 3.05
N ILE A 143 -5.45 10.82 2.36
CA ILE A 143 -4.14 10.32 2.82
C ILE A 143 -3.10 11.44 2.76
N GLU A 144 -3.03 12.21 1.68
CA GLU A 144 -2.07 13.30 1.50
C GLU A 144 -2.23 14.42 2.55
N ASN A 145 -3.45 14.63 3.04
CA ASN A 145 -3.77 15.62 4.06
C ASN A 145 -3.49 15.17 5.51
N LEU A 146 -3.17 13.89 5.73
CA LEU A 146 -2.78 13.43 7.07
C LEU A 146 -1.53 14.20 7.54
N GLU A 147 -1.52 14.55 8.82
CA GLU A 147 -0.35 15.13 9.49
C GLU A 147 0.49 14.01 10.11
N ILE A 148 1.78 14.02 9.80
CA ILE A 148 2.77 13.09 10.33
C ILE A 148 3.90 13.86 10.99
N THR A 149 4.32 13.41 12.17
CA THR A 149 5.52 13.91 12.81
C THR A 149 6.70 13.00 12.50
N LEU A 150 7.62 13.48 11.67
CA LEU A 150 8.77 12.73 11.19
C LEU A 150 10.02 13.00 12.00
N PRO A 151 10.69 11.96 12.50
CA PRO A 151 12.08 12.06 12.95
C PRO A 151 13.04 12.20 11.76
N PRO A 152 14.31 12.50 12.01
CA PRO A 152 15.33 12.43 10.98
C PRO A 152 15.36 11.08 10.25
N LEU A 153 15.72 11.08 8.97
CA LEU A 153 15.68 9.89 8.11
C LEU A 153 16.47 8.70 8.66
N THR A 154 17.60 8.96 9.34
CA THR A 154 18.40 7.91 10.02
C THR A 154 17.63 7.23 11.15
N VAL A 155 16.84 8.00 11.91
CA VAL A 155 15.98 7.48 12.99
C VAL A 155 14.79 6.72 12.41
N GLN A 156 14.17 7.23 11.32
CA GLN A 156 13.12 6.51 10.60
C GLN A 156 13.57 5.12 10.19
N LYS A 157 14.74 5.02 9.53
CA LYS A 157 15.34 3.73 9.10
C LYS A 157 15.61 2.78 10.26
N SER A 158 16.09 3.30 11.38
CA SER A 158 16.33 2.49 12.59
C SER A 158 15.02 1.94 13.16
N ILE A 159 13.98 2.76 13.26
CA ILE A 159 12.66 2.35 13.72
C ILE A 159 12.06 1.31 12.76
N ALA A 160 12.10 1.59 11.46
CA ALA A 160 11.61 0.68 10.42
C ALA A 160 12.29 -0.69 10.46
N SER A 161 13.61 -0.72 10.64
CA SER A 161 14.38 -1.97 10.75
C SER A 161 13.94 -2.83 11.94
N ILE A 162 13.69 -2.21 13.09
CA ILE A 162 13.20 -2.93 14.28
C ILE A 162 11.80 -3.48 14.04
N LEU A 163 10.88 -2.64 13.55
CA LEU A 163 9.49 -3.06 13.28
C LEU A 163 9.41 -4.15 12.22
N LYS A 164 10.24 -4.05 11.18
CA LYS A 164 10.34 -5.09 10.15
C LYS A 164 10.82 -6.41 10.74
N SER A 165 11.86 -6.40 11.56
CA SER A 165 12.37 -7.61 12.23
C SER A 165 11.31 -8.29 13.10
N ILE A 166 10.46 -7.51 13.76
CA ILE A 166 9.34 -8.02 14.56
C ILE A 166 8.26 -8.61 13.65
N SER A 167 7.88 -7.89 12.60
CA SER A 167 6.88 -8.35 11.63
C SER A 167 7.30 -9.65 10.94
N ASP A 168 8.55 -9.75 10.50
CA ASP A 168 9.12 -10.94 9.87
C ASP A 168 9.07 -12.15 10.83
N LYS A 169 9.39 -11.94 12.11
CA LYS A 169 9.29 -13.00 13.14
C LYS A 169 7.84 -13.43 13.38
N MET A 170 6.89 -12.49 13.41
CA MET A 170 5.47 -12.81 13.58
C MET A 170 4.97 -13.66 12.41
N SER A 171 5.26 -13.27 11.17
CA SER A 171 4.89 -14.02 9.97
C SER A 171 5.53 -15.42 9.97
N HIS A 172 6.81 -15.53 10.35
CA HIS A 172 7.49 -16.82 10.42
C HIS A 172 6.85 -17.75 11.47
N ASN A 173 6.53 -17.22 12.65
CA ASN A 173 5.86 -18.00 13.71
C ASN A 173 4.44 -18.44 13.29
N SER A 174 3.69 -17.58 12.57
CA SER A 174 2.37 -17.95 12.04
C SER A 174 2.48 -19.14 11.07
N ASN A 175 3.41 -19.08 10.14
CA ASN A 175 3.67 -20.16 9.17
C ASN A 175 4.08 -21.48 9.87
N ILE A 176 4.90 -21.40 10.92
CA ILE A 176 5.26 -22.58 11.72
C ILE A 176 4.02 -23.18 12.38
N ASN A 177 3.18 -22.36 13.01
CA ASN A 177 1.97 -22.83 13.70
C ASN A 177 0.98 -23.47 12.72
N GLU A 178 0.79 -22.90 11.52
CA GLU A 178 -0.06 -23.48 10.48
C GLU A 178 0.47 -24.86 10.03
N ASN A 179 1.78 -25.00 9.83
CA ASN A 179 2.40 -26.26 9.45
C ASN A 179 2.36 -27.33 10.57
N LEU A 180 2.30 -26.92 11.84
CA LEU A 180 2.18 -27.84 12.97
C LEU A 180 0.74 -28.30 13.20
N ALA A 181 -0.25 -27.55 12.69
CA ALA A 181 -1.67 -27.85 12.83
C ALA A 181 -2.23 -28.71 11.68
N ALA A 182 -1.46 -28.88 10.60
CA ALA A 182 -1.80 -29.68 9.41
C ALA A 182 -1.29 -31.12 9.56
#